data_245c52e642c7b22dbefc82bda7fcd2f3
#
_entry.id   245c52e642c7b22dbefc82bda7fcd2f3
#
_cell.length_a   1.000
_cell.length_b   1.000
_cell.length_c   1.000
_cell.angle_alpha   90.00
_cell.angle_beta   90.00
_cell.angle_gamma   90.00
#
_symmetry.space_group_name_H-M   'P 1'
#
loop_
_entity.id
_entity.type
_entity.pdbx_description
1 polymer ?
#
loop_
_entity_poly.entity_id
_entity_poly.type
_entity_poly.pdbx_seq_one_letter_code
_entity_poly.pdbx_strand_id
1 'polypeptide(L)'
;MDVKECIGKGLLQRVPPNRELSAKEWREAELDMAEAKALLKEKRLKRSTTTSYYAMFHAAKAVLFKLGFREKAHYAIAVVLEDLAKRGKLEMRFADDFRAAMHAREGADYHYSYSEETARSLVSIAGEFVTEMKKLYRE
;
A
#
# COMPACT_ATOMS: atom_id res chain seq x y z
N MET A 1 15.69 -6.72 6.14
CA MET A 1 15.61 -5.64 7.15
C MET A 1 14.35 -5.81 7.97
N ASP A 2 14.41 -5.62 9.26
CA ASP A 2 13.24 -5.70 10.14
C ASP A 2 12.80 -4.30 10.62
N VAL A 3 11.72 -4.26 11.40
CA VAL A 3 11.16 -3.00 11.91
C VAL A 3 12.19 -2.22 12.74
N LYS A 4 12.90 -2.92 13.62
CA LYS A 4 13.91 -2.30 14.49
C LYS A 4 15.04 -1.65 13.68
N GLU A 5 15.51 -2.34 12.65
CA GLU A 5 16.54 -1.80 11.76
C GLU A 5 16.04 -0.58 10.98
N CYS A 6 14.80 -0.62 10.49
CA CYS A 6 14.19 0.52 9.81
C CYS A 6 14.13 1.75 10.72
N ILE A 7 13.73 1.57 11.96
CA ILE A 7 13.69 2.65 12.95
C ILE A 7 15.11 3.19 13.19
N GLY A 8 16.07 2.30 13.39
CA GLY A 8 17.46 2.69 13.63
C GLY A 8 18.08 3.48 12.49
N LYS A 9 17.64 3.23 11.25
CA LYS A 9 18.13 3.92 10.06
C LYS A 9 17.31 5.16 9.70
N GLY A 10 16.32 5.52 10.49
CA GLY A 10 15.48 6.68 10.22
C GLY A 10 14.49 6.50 9.08
N LEU A 11 14.20 5.26 8.69
CA LEU A 11 13.30 4.95 7.58
C LEU A 11 11.86 4.73 8.04
N LEU A 12 11.69 4.50 9.33
CA LEU A 12 10.41 4.30 9.99
C LEU A 12 10.49 4.99 11.35
N GLN A 13 9.42 5.64 11.76
CA GLN A 13 9.36 6.38 13.01
C GLN A 13 8.21 5.89 13.86
N ARG A 14 8.45 5.68 15.16
CA ARG A 14 7.36 5.46 16.10
C ARG A 14 6.71 6.80 16.42
N VAL A 15 5.38 6.83 16.34
CA VAL A 15 4.58 8.03 16.66
C VAL A 15 3.39 7.59 17.52
N PRO A 16 2.77 8.49 18.27
CA PRO A 16 1.52 8.15 18.96
C PRO A 16 0.47 7.67 17.93
N PRO A 17 -0.27 6.59 18.21
CA PRO A 17 -1.39 6.19 17.34
C PRO A 17 -2.32 7.37 17.10
N ASN A 18 -2.74 7.56 15.85
CA ASN A 18 -3.52 8.74 15.47
C ASN A 18 -4.71 8.33 14.60
N ARG A 19 -5.91 8.34 15.19
CA ARG A 19 -7.15 7.94 14.51
C ARG A 19 -7.54 8.90 13.40
N GLU A 20 -7.28 10.18 13.57
CA GLU A 20 -7.62 11.20 12.58
C GLU A 20 -6.80 11.04 11.30
N LEU A 21 -5.47 10.91 11.44
CA LEU A 21 -4.60 10.67 10.29
C LEU A 21 -4.91 9.31 9.64
N SER A 22 -5.16 8.28 10.46
CA SER A 22 -5.54 6.96 9.96
C SER A 22 -6.81 7.05 9.10
N ALA A 23 -7.82 7.76 9.57
CA ALA A 23 -9.07 7.93 8.84
C ALA A 23 -8.88 8.72 7.53
N LYS A 24 -8.03 9.74 7.53
CA LYS A 24 -7.71 10.51 6.32
C LYS A 24 -7.06 9.62 5.27
N GLU A 25 -6.09 8.82 5.66
CA GLU A 25 -5.42 7.89 4.76
C GLU A 25 -6.40 6.85 4.21
N TRP A 26 -7.30 6.39 5.07
CA TRP A 26 -8.31 5.42 4.64
C TRP A 26 -9.23 6.00 3.54
N ARG A 27 -9.67 7.25 3.72
CA ARG A 27 -10.50 7.92 2.70
C ARG A 27 -9.77 8.03 1.36
N GLU A 28 -8.48 8.38 1.41
CA GLU A 28 -7.67 8.46 0.19
C GLU A 28 -7.55 7.10 -0.49
N ALA A 29 -7.41 6.03 0.30
CA ALA A 29 -7.37 4.67 -0.24
C ALA A 29 -8.64 4.32 -1.01
N GLU A 30 -9.79 4.64 -0.44
CA GLU A 30 -11.09 4.36 -1.08
C GLU A 30 -11.27 5.17 -2.36
N LEU A 31 -10.90 6.46 -2.34
CA LEU A 31 -10.96 7.32 -3.53
C LEU A 31 -10.03 6.81 -4.63
N ASP A 32 -8.80 6.46 -4.29
CA ASP A 32 -7.85 5.95 -5.27
C ASP A 32 -8.27 4.60 -5.83
N MET A 33 -8.88 3.74 -5.01
CA MET A 33 -9.35 2.44 -5.51
C MET A 33 -10.46 2.62 -6.55
N ALA A 34 -11.40 3.52 -6.29
CA ALA A 34 -12.46 3.82 -7.25
C ALA A 34 -11.89 4.44 -8.53
N GLU A 35 -10.93 5.36 -8.39
CA GLU A 35 -10.27 6.00 -9.54
C GLU A 35 -9.47 5.01 -10.38
N ALA A 36 -8.72 4.10 -9.74
CA ALA A 36 -7.94 3.09 -10.44
C ALA A 36 -8.82 2.22 -11.36
N LYS A 37 -9.99 1.83 -10.85
CA LYS A 37 -10.97 1.04 -11.62
C LYS A 37 -11.51 1.84 -12.83
N ALA A 38 -11.84 3.11 -12.63
CA ALA A 38 -12.34 3.97 -13.69
C ALA A 38 -11.27 4.20 -14.76
N LEU A 39 -10.01 4.42 -14.35
CA LEU A 39 -8.90 4.62 -15.28
C LEU A 39 -8.64 3.36 -16.12
N LEU A 40 -8.74 2.19 -15.51
CA LEU A 40 -8.60 0.93 -16.25
C LEU A 40 -9.69 0.79 -17.31
N LYS A 41 -10.91 1.09 -16.95
CA LYS A 41 -12.05 1.02 -17.87
C LYS A 41 -11.85 1.96 -19.08
N GLU A 42 -11.23 3.11 -18.86
CA GLU A 42 -10.92 4.08 -19.91
C GLU A 42 -9.64 3.76 -20.68
N LYS A 43 -8.99 2.63 -20.38
CA LYS A 43 -7.70 2.22 -20.97
C LYS A 43 -6.56 3.20 -20.68
N ARG A 44 -6.63 3.93 -19.60
CA ARG A 44 -5.55 4.82 -19.14
C ARG A 44 -4.62 4.02 -18.24
N LEU A 45 -3.82 3.18 -18.86
CA LEU A 45 -3.11 2.08 -18.20
C LEU A 45 -2.02 2.54 -17.23
N LYS A 46 -1.23 3.54 -17.62
CA LYS A 46 -0.18 4.07 -16.75
C LYS A 46 -0.78 4.61 -15.46
N ARG A 47 -1.80 5.47 -15.59
CA ARG A 47 -2.44 6.09 -14.42
C ARG A 47 -3.20 5.09 -13.58
N SER A 48 -3.83 4.09 -14.20
CA SER A 48 -4.47 3.01 -13.45
C SER A 48 -3.45 2.24 -12.60
N THR A 49 -2.29 1.93 -13.17
CA THR A 49 -1.21 1.23 -12.48
C THR A 49 -0.72 2.05 -11.28
N THR A 50 -0.39 3.32 -11.47
CA THR A 50 0.13 4.15 -10.39
C THR A 50 -0.92 4.42 -9.31
N THR A 51 -2.17 4.65 -9.71
CA THR A 51 -3.27 4.91 -8.77
C THR A 51 -3.62 3.66 -7.95
N SER A 52 -3.55 2.46 -8.57
CA SER A 52 -3.72 1.19 -7.83
C SER A 52 -2.68 1.06 -6.71
N TYR A 53 -1.42 1.37 -7.02
CA TYR A 53 -0.39 1.36 -5.99
C TYR A 53 -0.72 2.34 -4.86
N TYR A 54 -1.13 3.56 -5.19
CA TYR A 54 -1.44 4.55 -4.15
C TYR A 54 -2.68 4.20 -3.32
N ALA A 55 -3.65 3.47 -3.89
CA ALA A 55 -4.73 2.91 -3.08
C ALA A 55 -4.19 1.97 -2.01
N MET A 56 -3.26 1.09 -2.38
CA MET A 56 -2.60 0.19 -1.45
C MET A 56 -1.74 0.94 -0.44
N PHE A 57 -0.98 1.93 -0.90
CA PHE A 57 -0.13 2.77 -0.07
C PHE A 57 -0.94 3.47 1.03
N HIS A 58 -2.03 4.12 0.67
CA HIS A 58 -2.87 4.83 1.65
C HIS A 58 -3.58 3.87 2.60
N ALA A 59 -4.03 2.71 2.12
CA ALA A 59 -4.64 1.70 2.99
C ALA A 59 -3.63 1.19 4.02
N ALA A 60 -2.40 0.91 3.59
CA ALA A 60 -1.34 0.47 4.49
C ALA A 60 -0.96 1.58 5.49
N LYS A 61 -0.89 2.84 5.04
CA LYS A 61 -0.61 3.97 5.94
C LYS A 61 -1.70 4.14 7.00
N ALA A 62 -2.95 3.91 6.65
CA ALA A 62 -4.04 3.96 7.62
C ALA A 62 -3.78 2.97 8.76
N VAL A 63 -3.33 1.76 8.42
CA VAL A 63 -2.96 0.73 9.40
C VAL A 63 -1.73 1.17 10.20
N LEU A 64 -0.71 1.72 9.55
CA LEU A 64 0.50 2.18 10.23
C LEU A 64 0.19 3.27 11.27
N PHE A 65 -0.60 4.27 10.92
CA PHE A 65 -0.97 5.32 11.88
C PHE A 65 -1.75 4.77 13.06
N LYS A 66 -2.59 3.78 12.82
CA LYS A 66 -3.32 3.10 13.89
C LYS A 66 -2.37 2.37 14.83
N LEU A 67 -1.32 1.74 14.28
CA LEU A 67 -0.33 1.00 15.06
C LEU A 67 0.73 1.89 15.71
N GLY A 68 0.79 3.17 15.35
CA GLY A 68 1.77 4.09 15.90
C GLY A 68 3.07 4.15 15.11
N PHE A 69 2.99 4.06 13.79
CA PHE A 69 4.14 4.18 12.91
C PHE A 69 3.92 5.23 11.83
N ARG A 70 5.01 5.85 11.42
CA ARG A 70 5.05 6.74 10.27
C ARG A 70 6.25 6.37 9.41
N GLU A 71 6.02 6.11 8.14
CA GLU A 71 7.10 5.77 7.21
C GLU A 71 7.85 7.02 6.76
N LYS A 72 9.15 6.87 6.50
CA LYS A 72 9.99 7.87 5.84
C LYS A 72 10.41 7.40 4.45
N ALA A 73 10.30 6.10 4.19
CA ALA A 73 10.53 5.49 2.89
C ALA A 73 9.40 4.52 2.61
N HIS A 74 8.95 4.44 1.36
CA HIS A 74 7.82 3.57 0.99
C HIS A 74 8.08 2.10 1.34
N TYR A 75 9.30 1.60 1.12
CA TYR A 75 9.58 0.20 1.41
C TYR A 75 9.53 -0.15 2.91
N ALA A 76 9.63 0.84 3.80
CA ALA A 76 9.46 0.60 5.23
C ALA A 76 8.03 0.13 5.55
N ILE A 77 7.04 0.53 4.73
CA ILE A 77 5.68 0.01 4.85
C ILE A 77 5.68 -1.52 4.65
N ALA A 78 6.38 -1.99 3.61
CA ALA A 78 6.47 -3.43 3.34
C ALA A 78 7.12 -4.17 4.52
N VAL A 79 8.11 -3.57 5.17
CA VAL A 79 8.76 -4.16 6.35
C VAL A 79 7.77 -4.32 7.50
N VAL A 80 6.90 -3.31 7.74
CA VAL A 80 5.86 -3.41 8.78
C VAL A 80 4.85 -4.50 8.41
N LEU A 81 4.44 -4.59 7.15
CA LEU A 81 3.51 -5.62 6.69
C LEU A 81 4.11 -7.02 6.87
N GLU A 82 5.39 -7.18 6.57
CA GLU A 82 6.11 -8.45 6.79
C GLU A 82 6.16 -8.82 8.27
N ASP A 83 6.37 -7.84 9.14
CA ASP A 83 6.35 -8.05 10.58
C ASP A 83 4.97 -8.53 11.05
N LEU A 84 3.89 -7.89 10.56
CA LEU A 84 2.53 -8.32 10.87
C LEU A 84 2.28 -9.76 10.40
N ALA A 85 2.81 -10.14 9.24
CA ALA A 85 2.68 -11.49 8.72
C ALA A 85 3.41 -12.50 9.62
N LYS A 86 4.62 -12.16 10.07
CA LYS A 86 5.39 -13.02 10.97
C LYS A 86 4.69 -13.22 12.32
N ARG A 87 3.89 -12.25 12.73
CA ARG A 87 3.10 -12.32 13.97
C ARG A 87 1.75 -12.99 13.79
N GLY A 88 1.45 -13.49 12.59
CA GLY A 88 0.17 -14.15 12.30
C GLY A 88 -1.01 -13.21 12.14
N LYS A 89 -0.77 -11.91 11.97
CA LYS A 89 -1.83 -10.89 11.81
C LYS A 89 -2.25 -10.69 10.36
N LEU A 90 -1.47 -11.20 9.42
CA LEU A 90 -1.63 -10.96 8.00
C LEU A 90 -1.00 -12.13 7.24
N GLU A 91 -1.58 -12.52 6.10
CA GLU A 91 -0.90 -13.47 5.22
C GLU A 91 0.27 -12.77 4.52
N MET A 92 1.41 -13.45 4.39
CA MET A 92 2.62 -12.88 3.80
C MET A 92 2.40 -12.41 2.35
N ARG A 93 1.49 -13.04 1.62
CA ARG A 93 1.21 -12.66 0.22
C ARG A 93 0.83 -11.18 0.08
N PHE A 94 0.22 -10.57 1.10
CA PHE A 94 -0.15 -9.16 1.04
C PHE A 94 1.06 -8.24 1.14
N ALA A 95 2.07 -8.62 1.93
CA ALA A 95 3.34 -7.88 1.96
C ALA A 95 4.07 -8.01 0.62
N ASP A 96 4.05 -9.21 0.04
CA ASP A 96 4.66 -9.46 -1.28
C ASP A 96 3.93 -8.67 -2.38
N ASP A 97 2.59 -8.64 -2.32
CA ASP A 97 1.78 -7.87 -3.26
C ASP A 97 2.09 -6.37 -3.18
N PHE A 98 2.31 -5.85 -1.97
CA PHE A 98 2.69 -4.45 -1.80
C PHE A 98 4.03 -4.15 -2.47
N ARG A 99 5.03 -5.02 -2.29
CA ARG A 99 6.33 -4.86 -2.95
C ARG A 99 6.21 -4.94 -4.47
N ALA A 100 5.42 -5.88 -4.97
CA ALA A 100 5.18 -6.02 -6.40
C ALA A 100 4.51 -4.77 -6.99
N ALA A 101 3.53 -4.21 -6.27
CA ALA A 101 2.85 -2.98 -6.67
C ALA A 101 3.81 -1.78 -6.71
N MET A 102 4.71 -1.69 -5.73
CA MET A 102 5.74 -0.67 -5.68
C MET A 102 6.64 -0.70 -6.93
N HIS A 103 7.07 -1.91 -7.30
CA HIS A 103 7.88 -2.11 -8.52
C HIS A 103 7.09 -1.79 -9.79
N ALA A 104 5.82 -2.17 -9.85
CA ALA A 104 4.97 -1.87 -11.00
C ALA A 104 4.80 -0.36 -11.19
N ARG A 105 4.59 0.38 -10.09
CA ARG A 105 4.49 1.84 -10.12
C ARG A 105 5.80 2.48 -10.60
N GLU A 106 6.94 2.03 -10.08
CA GLU A 106 8.24 2.52 -10.51
C GLU A 106 8.48 2.25 -12.00
N GLY A 107 8.12 1.06 -12.47
CA GLY A 107 8.20 0.71 -13.88
C GLY A 107 7.36 1.64 -14.75
N ALA A 108 6.12 1.92 -14.34
CA ALA A 108 5.23 2.80 -15.09
C ALA A 108 5.72 4.25 -15.10
N ASP A 109 6.15 4.78 -13.94
CA ASP A 109 6.55 6.19 -13.81
C ASP A 109 7.94 6.49 -14.40
N TYR A 110 8.91 5.62 -14.16
CA TYR A 110 10.33 5.92 -14.45
C TYR A 110 10.88 5.19 -15.66
N HIS A 111 10.28 4.07 -16.05
CA HIS A 111 10.75 3.24 -17.16
C HIS A 111 9.74 3.14 -18.28
N TYR A 112 8.59 3.81 -18.15
CA TYR A 112 7.49 3.78 -19.12
C TYR A 112 7.05 2.36 -19.47
N SER A 113 7.22 1.43 -18.53
CA SER A 113 6.83 0.03 -18.69
C SER A 113 5.48 -0.19 -18.02
N TYR A 114 4.45 -0.39 -18.84
CA TYR A 114 3.09 -0.68 -18.39
C TYR A 114 2.33 -1.38 -19.51
N SER A 115 1.34 -2.18 -19.14
CA SER A 115 0.51 -2.91 -20.09
C SER A 115 -0.90 -3.02 -19.55
N GLU A 116 -1.85 -3.39 -20.41
CA GLU A 116 -3.23 -3.64 -19.98
C GLU A 116 -3.28 -4.81 -18.99
N GLU A 117 -2.53 -5.88 -19.27
CA GLU A 117 -2.47 -7.04 -18.40
C GLU A 117 -1.97 -6.66 -17.00
N THR A 118 -0.86 -5.92 -16.91
CA THR A 118 -0.32 -5.46 -15.64
C THR A 118 -1.30 -4.55 -14.91
N ALA A 119 -1.89 -3.60 -15.61
CA ALA A 119 -2.86 -2.67 -15.00
C ALA A 119 -4.08 -3.42 -14.46
N ARG A 120 -4.62 -4.35 -15.21
CA ARG A 120 -5.78 -5.16 -14.81
C ARG A 120 -5.45 -6.02 -13.60
N SER A 121 -4.31 -6.69 -13.63
CA SER A 121 -3.83 -7.52 -12.52
C SER A 121 -3.65 -6.69 -11.25
N LEU A 122 -3.06 -5.50 -11.38
CA LEU A 122 -2.78 -4.65 -10.23
C LEU A 122 -4.06 -4.07 -9.61
N VAL A 123 -5.05 -3.70 -10.42
CA VAL A 123 -6.36 -3.27 -9.91
C VAL A 123 -6.99 -4.38 -9.06
N SER A 124 -6.92 -5.62 -9.53
CA SER A 124 -7.45 -6.79 -8.80
C SER A 124 -6.70 -7.01 -7.48
N ILE A 125 -5.38 -6.99 -7.53
CA ILE A 125 -4.51 -7.15 -6.35
C ILE A 125 -4.77 -6.03 -5.35
N ALA A 126 -4.86 -4.79 -5.83
CA ALA A 126 -5.12 -3.64 -4.96
C ALA A 126 -6.48 -3.77 -4.26
N GLY A 127 -7.51 -4.24 -4.97
CA GLY A 127 -8.83 -4.46 -4.37
C GLY A 127 -8.79 -5.45 -3.23
N GLU A 128 -8.11 -6.59 -3.42
CA GLU A 128 -7.94 -7.59 -2.37
C GLU A 128 -7.13 -7.06 -1.20
N PHE A 129 -6.06 -6.33 -1.49
CA PHE A 129 -5.19 -5.74 -0.48
C PHE A 129 -5.95 -4.74 0.38
N VAL A 130 -6.68 -3.81 -0.25
CA VAL A 130 -7.47 -2.80 0.47
C VAL A 130 -8.53 -3.47 1.36
N THR A 131 -9.17 -4.53 0.87
CA THR A 131 -10.15 -5.31 1.65
C THR A 131 -9.47 -5.92 2.89
N GLU A 132 -8.27 -6.45 2.75
CA GLU A 132 -7.53 -7.03 3.88
C GLU A 132 -7.08 -5.96 4.87
N MET A 133 -6.57 -4.82 4.39
CA MET A 133 -6.19 -3.70 5.26
C MET A 133 -7.40 -3.17 6.05
N LYS A 134 -8.59 -3.21 5.46
CA LYS A 134 -9.82 -2.76 6.14
C LYS A 134 -10.07 -3.53 7.42
N LYS A 135 -9.78 -4.83 7.44
CA LYS A 135 -9.93 -5.66 8.63
C LYS A 135 -9.00 -5.18 9.74
N LEU A 136 -7.74 -4.91 9.41
CA LEU A 136 -6.76 -4.40 10.37
C LEU A 136 -7.10 -2.98 10.82
N TYR A 137 -7.56 -2.14 9.90
CA TYR A 137 -7.95 -0.77 10.18
C TYR A 137 -9.12 -0.69 11.17
N ARG A 138 -10.06 -1.64 11.09
CA ARG A 138 -11.27 -1.67 11.92
C ARG A 138 -11.10 -2.37 13.28
N GLU A 139 -10.01 -3.06 13.49
CA GLU A 139 -9.75 -3.75 14.78
C GLU A 139 -9.75 -2.83 15.98
#